data_dc29224a69829e176a1b41dea224fba1
#
_entry.id   dc29224a69829e176a1b41dea224fba1
#
_cell.length_a   1.000
_cell.length_b   1.000
_cell.length_c   1.000
_cell.angle_alpha   90.00
_cell.angle_beta   90.00
_cell.angle_gamma   90.00
#
_symmetry.space_group_name_H-M   'P 1'
#
loop_
_entity.id
_entity.type
_entity.pdbx_description
1 polymer ?
#
loop_
_entity_poly.entity_id
_entity_poly.type
_entity_poly.pdbx_seq_one_letter_code
_entity_poly.pdbx_strand_id
1 'polypeptide(L)'
;DWVCYVVDDLSEDTSRGIVSKMAWEDPRIILITNTKKTYQVGNYQKIMAREEIDDDDICLTLDGDDWLPDNKVLDRLAEAYDNGAWITYGQFLQWDGSQFQAGFAQNPPIWDELRKLRYTTTHLRSWKAFLWRKIKRKDLRKSDDSPIKAGGDTAFMYPMLEMAGPYRSVYIPHFMYVYNVKTPDNVHKHSMKEQHDTANEIRQRTPYEQISRK
;
A
#
# COMPACT_ATOMS: atom_id res chain seq x y z
N ASP A 1 14.21 3.00 13.85
CA ASP A 1 14.25 4.21 13.00
C ASP A 1 13.16 4.14 11.94
N TRP A 2 12.70 5.32 11.47
CA TRP A 2 11.74 5.43 10.37
C TRP A 2 11.91 6.76 9.62
N VAL A 3 11.54 6.77 8.35
CA VAL A 3 11.41 7.95 7.51
C VAL A 3 10.02 7.94 6.87
N CYS A 4 9.36 9.09 6.82
CA CYS A 4 8.05 9.25 6.20
C CYS A 4 8.15 10.13 4.95
N TYR A 5 7.97 9.54 3.79
CA TYR A 5 7.84 10.28 2.53
C TYR A 5 6.39 10.65 2.30
N VAL A 6 6.05 11.91 2.39
CA VAL A 6 4.71 12.43 2.07
C VAL A 6 4.72 12.99 0.66
N VAL A 7 4.00 12.35 -0.25
CA VAL A 7 3.91 12.80 -1.65
C VAL A 7 2.64 13.62 -1.84
N ASP A 8 2.81 14.91 -2.04
CA ASP A 8 1.72 15.80 -2.45
C ASP A 8 1.49 15.68 -3.97
N ASP A 9 0.39 15.05 -4.34
CA ASP A 9 0.02 14.80 -5.73
C ASP A 9 -0.90 15.89 -6.29
N LEU A 10 -0.46 17.16 -6.17
CA LEU A 10 -1.17 18.38 -6.55
C LEU A 10 -2.43 18.64 -5.70
N SER A 11 -2.27 18.69 -4.38
CA SER A 11 -3.34 19.15 -3.49
C SER A 11 -3.66 20.61 -3.72
N GLU A 12 -4.95 20.95 -3.76
CA GLU A 12 -5.45 22.32 -3.96
C GLU A 12 -5.81 23.00 -2.63
N ASP A 13 -5.80 22.23 -1.53
CA ASP A 13 -6.08 22.71 -0.17
C ASP A 13 -4.80 23.05 0.62
N THR A 14 -4.93 23.13 1.93
CA THR A 14 -3.83 23.47 2.85
C THR A 14 -2.89 22.29 3.16
N SER A 15 -3.12 21.09 2.64
CA SER A 15 -2.36 19.87 2.96
C SER A 15 -0.85 20.04 2.79
N ARG A 16 -0.40 20.62 1.66
CA ARG A 16 1.02 20.91 1.42
C ARG A 16 1.64 21.80 2.49
N GLY A 17 0.93 22.84 2.91
CA GLY A 17 1.40 23.77 3.95
C GLY A 17 1.55 23.09 5.30
N ILE A 18 0.61 22.22 5.65
CA ILE A 18 0.65 21.43 6.90
C ILE A 18 1.86 20.51 6.89
N VAL A 19 2.04 19.72 5.83
CA VAL A 19 3.16 18.78 5.73
C VAL A 19 4.51 19.51 5.67
N SER A 20 4.58 20.67 4.99
CA SER A 20 5.80 21.48 4.95
C SER A 20 6.22 21.94 6.34
N LYS A 21 5.26 22.32 7.20
CA LYS A 21 5.53 22.67 8.59
C LYS A 21 6.02 21.46 9.38
N MET A 22 5.37 20.31 9.25
CA MET A 22 5.78 19.07 9.92
C MET A 22 7.21 18.64 9.52
N ALA A 23 7.55 18.74 8.23
CA ALA A 23 8.88 18.42 7.71
C ALA A 23 9.97 19.41 8.23
N TRP A 24 9.60 20.65 8.53
CA TRP A 24 10.50 21.60 9.20
C TRP A 24 10.76 21.23 10.67
N GLU A 25 9.75 20.71 11.36
CA GLU A 25 9.81 20.34 12.77
C GLU A 25 10.46 18.97 13.00
N ASP A 26 10.30 18.01 12.06
CA ASP A 26 10.85 16.65 12.16
C ASP A 26 11.54 16.25 10.85
N PRO A 27 12.90 16.12 10.84
CA PRO A 27 13.65 15.79 9.63
C PRO A 27 13.38 14.39 9.06
N ARG A 28 12.68 13.52 9.79
CA ARG A 28 12.24 12.20 9.30
C ARG A 28 11.04 12.31 8.37
N ILE A 29 10.35 13.45 8.34
CA ILE A 29 9.22 13.71 7.43
C ILE A 29 9.75 14.44 6.21
N ILE A 30 9.62 13.86 5.05
CA ILE A 30 10.13 14.37 3.78
C ILE A 30 8.96 14.67 2.86
N LEU A 31 8.70 15.95 2.58
CA LEU A 31 7.68 16.38 1.63
C LEU A 31 8.22 16.28 0.18
N ILE A 32 7.49 15.61 -0.67
CA ILE A 32 7.75 15.52 -2.10
C ILE A 32 6.55 16.10 -2.84
N THR A 33 6.75 17.16 -3.61
CA THR A 33 5.69 17.79 -4.39
C THR A 33 5.77 17.38 -5.86
N ASN A 34 4.67 16.91 -6.40
CA ASN A 34 4.56 16.60 -7.83
C ASN A 34 4.24 17.85 -8.65
N THR A 35 4.70 17.88 -9.90
CA THR A 35 4.37 18.93 -10.88
C THR A 35 3.27 18.50 -11.85
N LYS A 36 2.89 17.22 -11.80
CA LYS A 36 1.77 16.63 -12.54
C LYS A 36 1.17 15.50 -11.72
N LYS A 37 -0.12 15.21 -11.91
CA LYS A 37 -0.81 14.11 -11.24
C LYS A 37 -0.17 12.78 -11.62
N THR A 38 0.24 11.98 -10.63
CA THR A 38 0.88 10.68 -10.84
C THR A 38 0.11 9.53 -10.22
N TYR A 39 -0.87 9.81 -9.40
CA TYR A 39 -1.71 8.85 -8.68
C TYR A 39 -0.90 7.93 -7.74
N GLN A 40 -1.59 7.09 -6.98
CA GLN A 40 -1.00 6.27 -5.92
C GLN A 40 0.19 5.42 -6.41
N VAL A 41 -0.01 4.59 -7.45
CA VAL A 41 1.03 3.69 -7.96
C VAL A 41 2.23 4.45 -8.50
N GLY A 42 2.00 5.57 -9.21
CA GLY A 42 3.08 6.42 -9.72
C GLY A 42 3.86 7.10 -8.60
N ASN A 43 3.18 7.49 -7.51
CA ASN A 43 3.84 8.04 -6.33
C ASN A 43 4.72 6.99 -5.64
N TYR A 44 4.25 5.75 -5.50
CA TYR A 44 5.06 4.67 -4.95
C TYR A 44 6.26 4.33 -5.85
N GLN A 45 6.08 4.29 -7.17
CA GLN A 45 7.20 4.10 -8.10
C GLN A 45 8.29 5.17 -7.91
N LYS A 46 7.91 6.43 -7.69
CA LYS A 46 8.82 7.54 -7.44
C LYS A 46 9.60 7.37 -6.13
N ILE A 47 8.94 6.93 -5.07
CA ILE A 47 9.60 6.67 -3.78
C ILE A 47 10.49 5.45 -3.87
N MET A 48 10.00 4.34 -4.39
CA MET A 48 10.74 3.07 -4.45
C MET A 48 11.95 3.09 -5.42
N ALA A 49 12.07 4.13 -6.25
CA ALA A 49 13.24 4.37 -7.11
C ALA A 49 14.38 5.14 -6.41
N ARG A 50 14.20 5.56 -5.16
CA ARG A 50 15.20 6.32 -4.40
C ARG A 50 16.34 5.40 -3.99
N GLU A 51 17.57 5.92 -4.06
CA GLU A 51 18.79 5.16 -3.77
C GLU A 51 18.99 4.89 -2.27
N GLU A 52 18.45 5.76 -1.42
CA GLU A 52 18.52 5.62 0.04
C GLU A 52 17.60 4.54 0.61
N ILE A 53 16.74 3.92 -0.19
CA ILE A 53 15.91 2.78 0.24
C ILE A 53 16.65 1.48 -0.08
N ASP A 54 17.05 0.76 0.94
CA ASP A 54 17.73 -0.53 0.79
C ASP A 54 16.72 -1.67 0.52
N ASP A 55 17.21 -2.76 -0.07
CA ASP A 55 16.38 -3.94 -0.41
C ASP A 55 15.70 -4.57 0.81
N ASP A 56 16.32 -4.47 1.98
CA ASP A 56 15.80 -5.02 3.23
C ASP A 56 14.93 -4.04 4.04
N ASP A 57 14.85 -2.78 3.60
CA ASP A 57 13.97 -1.81 4.24
C ASP A 57 12.50 -2.26 4.19
N ILE A 58 11.81 -2.01 5.29
CA ILE A 58 10.39 -2.28 5.43
C ILE A 58 9.62 -1.02 4.98
N CYS A 59 8.95 -1.14 3.86
CA CYS A 59 8.08 -0.09 3.34
C CYS A 59 6.64 -0.34 3.79
N LEU A 60 5.94 0.69 4.22
CA LEU A 60 4.51 0.65 4.52
C LEU A 60 3.80 1.82 3.83
N THR A 61 2.51 1.67 3.57
CA THR A 61 1.70 2.71 2.96
C THR A 61 0.60 3.18 3.90
N LEU A 62 0.50 4.50 4.02
CA LEU A 62 -0.58 5.18 4.75
C LEU A 62 -1.20 6.22 3.81
N ASP A 63 -2.49 6.12 3.55
CA ASP A 63 -3.21 7.09 2.74
C ASP A 63 -3.40 8.39 3.54
N GLY A 64 -3.41 9.55 2.87
CA GLY A 64 -3.31 10.86 3.54
C GLY A 64 -4.55 11.26 4.35
N ASP A 65 -5.66 10.56 4.20
CA ASP A 65 -6.90 10.75 4.92
C ASP A 65 -7.16 9.68 6.00
N ASP A 66 -6.20 8.76 6.19
CA ASP A 66 -6.25 7.65 7.12
C ASP A 66 -5.22 7.80 8.25
N TRP A 67 -5.25 6.94 9.26
CA TRP A 67 -4.28 6.98 10.36
C TRP A 67 -4.00 5.61 10.98
N LEU A 68 -2.94 5.53 11.78
CA LEU A 68 -2.59 4.35 12.57
C LEU A 68 -3.40 4.36 13.89
N PRO A 69 -3.98 3.23 14.32
CA PRO A 69 -4.87 3.18 15.49
C PRO A 69 -4.17 3.43 16.83
N ASP A 70 -2.90 3.10 16.95
CA ASP A 70 -2.11 3.23 18.17
C ASP A 70 -0.60 3.32 17.88
N ASN A 71 0.19 3.56 18.93
CA ASN A 71 1.64 3.68 18.85
C ASN A 71 2.40 2.32 18.81
N LYS A 72 1.70 1.20 18.77
CA LYS A 72 2.27 -0.16 18.74
C LYS A 72 2.28 -0.77 17.33
N VAL A 73 1.76 -0.07 16.36
CA VAL A 73 1.69 -0.57 14.97
C VAL A 73 3.07 -0.91 14.43
N LEU A 74 4.06 -0.02 14.61
CA LEU A 74 5.43 -0.26 14.12
C LEU A 74 6.14 -1.39 14.88
N ASP A 75 5.88 -1.53 16.19
CA ASP A 75 6.43 -2.64 16.99
C ASP A 75 5.90 -4.00 16.46
N ARG A 76 4.59 -4.10 16.19
CA ARG A 76 3.97 -5.30 15.61
C ARG A 76 4.51 -5.63 14.21
N LEU A 77 4.78 -4.60 13.40
CA LEU A 77 5.41 -4.79 12.11
C LEU A 77 6.84 -5.33 12.28
N ALA A 78 7.65 -4.70 13.12
CA ALA A 78 9.03 -5.13 13.36
C ALA A 78 9.07 -6.60 13.80
N GLU A 79 8.23 -7.01 14.75
CA GLU A 79 8.10 -8.40 15.19
C GLU A 79 7.79 -9.36 14.03
N ALA A 80 6.87 -9.01 13.13
CA ALA A 80 6.54 -9.85 11.99
C ALA A 80 7.75 -10.02 11.05
N TYR A 81 8.50 -8.95 10.80
CA TYR A 81 9.67 -8.98 9.93
C TYR A 81 10.87 -9.68 10.57
N ASP A 82 11.08 -9.53 11.88
CA ASP A 82 12.08 -10.26 12.64
C ASP A 82 11.82 -11.77 12.61
N ASN A 83 10.54 -12.17 12.56
CA ASN A 83 10.10 -13.55 12.37
C ASN A 83 10.11 -14.01 10.90
N GLY A 84 10.67 -13.23 10.00
CA GLY A 84 10.97 -13.62 8.63
C GLY A 84 9.90 -13.31 7.59
N ALA A 85 8.96 -12.41 7.88
CA ALA A 85 8.02 -11.89 6.87
C ALA A 85 8.77 -11.14 5.76
N TRP A 86 8.23 -11.17 4.56
CA TRP A 86 8.63 -10.34 3.43
C TRP A 86 7.56 -9.33 3.05
N ILE A 87 6.32 -9.68 3.32
CA ILE A 87 5.15 -8.83 3.10
C ILE A 87 4.14 -9.09 4.22
N THR A 88 3.50 -8.03 4.69
CA THR A 88 2.42 -8.14 5.67
C THR A 88 1.17 -7.43 5.19
N TYR A 89 0.04 -7.86 5.71
CA TYR A 89 -1.26 -7.21 5.64
C TYR A 89 -1.98 -7.48 6.96
N GLY A 90 -2.90 -6.60 7.33
CA GLY A 90 -3.50 -6.69 8.64
C GLY A 90 -4.99 -6.40 8.66
N GLN A 91 -5.56 -6.46 9.85
CA GLN A 91 -6.93 -6.05 10.08
C GLN A 91 -6.99 -4.52 10.24
N PHE A 92 -8.11 -3.92 9.85
CA PHE A 92 -8.32 -2.49 9.92
C PHE A 92 -9.69 -2.14 10.50
N LEU A 93 -9.81 -0.91 10.97
CA LEU A 93 -11.07 -0.31 11.37
C LEU A 93 -11.54 0.64 10.26
N GLN A 94 -12.85 0.68 10.02
CA GLN A 94 -13.50 1.71 9.22
C GLN A 94 -14.09 2.77 10.14
N TRP A 95 -13.79 4.04 9.90
CA TRP A 95 -14.33 5.18 10.62
C TRP A 95 -15.33 5.93 9.74
N ASP A 96 -16.59 6.00 10.17
CA ASP A 96 -17.67 6.70 9.43
C ASP A 96 -17.91 8.15 9.91
N GLY A 97 -17.10 8.60 10.87
CA GLY A 97 -17.24 9.91 11.53
C GLY A 97 -18.00 9.88 12.85
N SER A 98 -18.52 8.70 13.26
CA SER A 98 -19.25 8.50 14.51
C SER A 98 -18.85 7.22 15.22
N GLN A 99 -18.57 6.15 14.50
CA GLN A 99 -18.24 4.83 15.06
C GLN A 99 -17.20 4.09 14.22
N PHE A 100 -16.56 3.12 14.87
CA PHE A 100 -15.62 2.20 14.22
C PHE A 100 -16.32 0.88 13.90
N GLN A 101 -16.00 0.33 12.73
CA GLN A 101 -16.40 -1.01 12.30
C GLN A 101 -15.18 -1.81 11.89
N ALA A 102 -15.14 -3.11 12.24
CA ALA A 102 -14.06 -3.98 11.81
C ALA A 102 -14.08 -4.18 10.28
N GLY A 103 -12.91 -4.15 9.67
CA GLY A 103 -12.72 -4.47 8.26
C GLY A 103 -12.83 -5.97 7.97
N PHE A 104 -12.47 -6.34 6.74
CA PHE A 104 -12.66 -7.70 6.22
C PHE A 104 -11.35 -8.41 5.83
N ALA A 105 -10.20 -7.89 6.30
CA ALA A 105 -8.92 -8.51 5.99
C ALA A 105 -8.80 -9.92 6.59
N GLN A 106 -8.28 -10.84 5.82
CA GLN A 106 -8.07 -12.23 6.22
C GLN A 106 -7.04 -12.92 5.31
N ASN A 107 -6.52 -14.05 5.76
CA ASN A 107 -5.69 -14.90 4.92
C ASN A 107 -6.46 -15.40 3.70
N PRO A 108 -5.83 -15.43 2.51
CA PRO A 108 -6.40 -16.10 1.35
C PRO A 108 -6.57 -17.61 1.64
N PRO A 109 -7.71 -18.21 1.33
CA PRO A 109 -7.93 -19.63 1.58
C PRO A 109 -7.11 -20.54 0.63
N ILE A 110 -6.76 -20.04 -0.56
CA ILE A 110 -6.01 -20.77 -1.58
C ILE A 110 -4.98 -19.83 -2.21
N TRP A 111 -3.70 -20.09 -1.96
CA TRP A 111 -2.61 -19.19 -2.42
C TRP A 111 -2.37 -19.24 -3.93
N ASP A 112 -2.56 -20.40 -4.57
CA ASP A 112 -2.39 -20.57 -6.02
C ASP A 112 -3.50 -19.89 -6.84
N GLU A 113 -4.54 -19.39 -6.17
CA GLU A 113 -5.69 -18.76 -6.79
C GLU A 113 -5.92 -17.30 -6.37
N LEU A 114 -4.91 -16.61 -5.82
CA LEU A 114 -5.03 -15.26 -5.28
C LEU A 114 -5.82 -14.29 -6.19
N ARG A 115 -5.57 -14.34 -7.50
CA ARG A 115 -6.21 -13.44 -8.48
C ARG A 115 -7.66 -13.81 -8.81
N LYS A 116 -8.09 -15.04 -8.49
CA LYS A 116 -9.47 -15.50 -8.70
C LYS A 116 -10.36 -15.24 -7.49
N LEU A 117 -9.76 -15.10 -6.31
CA LEU A 117 -10.45 -14.91 -5.05
C LEU A 117 -10.81 -13.44 -4.81
N ARG A 118 -11.70 -13.21 -3.85
CA ARG A 118 -11.92 -11.87 -3.30
C ARG A 118 -10.60 -11.35 -2.73
N TYR A 119 -10.25 -10.09 -3.05
CA TYR A 119 -9.09 -9.44 -2.47
C TYR A 119 -9.33 -9.12 -0.98
N THR A 120 -8.55 -9.74 -0.12
CA THR A 120 -8.66 -9.61 1.35
C THR A 120 -7.36 -9.22 2.02
N THR A 121 -6.25 -9.19 1.28
CA THR A 121 -4.91 -8.84 1.77
C THR A 121 -4.72 -7.31 1.73
N THR A 122 -5.45 -6.61 2.61
CA THR A 122 -5.57 -5.16 2.57
C THR A 122 -4.81 -4.47 3.71
N HIS A 123 -5.28 -3.35 4.23
CA HIS A 123 -4.57 -2.47 5.19
C HIS A 123 -4.25 -3.14 6.55
N LEU A 124 -3.15 -2.86 7.22
CA LEU A 124 -2.02 -2.08 6.78
C LEU A 124 -1.14 -2.92 5.86
N ARG A 125 -0.76 -2.38 4.71
CA ARG A 125 0.11 -3.05 3.75
C ARG A 125 1.55 -2.65 4.00
N SER A 126 2.44 -3.64 4.15
CA SER A 126 3.88 -3.39 4.20
C SER A 126 4.65 -4.51 3.52
N TRP A 127 5.86 -4.22 3.06
CA TRP A 127 6.72 -5.15 2.33
C TRP A 127 8.19 -4.80 2.45
N LYS A 128 9.08 -5.76 2.23
CA LYS A 128 10.49 -5.49 2.00
C LYS A 128 10.70 -4.88 0.62
N ALA A 129 11.50 -3.83 0.50
CA ALA A 129 11.68 -3.04 -0.72
C ALA A 129 12.09 -3.88 -1.93
N PHE A 130 12.86 -4.95 -1.75
CA PHE A 130 13.28 -5.83 -2.84
C PHE A 130 12.10 -6.48 -3.60
N LEU A 131 10.96 -6.76 -2.93
CA LEU A 131 9.79 -7.32 -3.61
C LEU A 131 9.22 -6.34 -4.62
N TRP A 132 9.09 -5.06 -4.25
CA TRP A 132 8.62 -4.03 -5.16
C TRP A 132 9.52 -3.92 -6.39
N ARG A 133 10.83 -3.92 -6.21
CA ARG A 133 11.83 -3.78 -7.29
C ARG A 133 11.78 -4.93 -8.30
N LYS A 134 11.22 -6.08 -7.93
CA LYS A 134 11.02 -7.23 -8.83
C LYS A 134 9.73 -7.14 -9.65
N ILE A 135 8.83 -6.20 -9.35
CA ILE A 135 7.62 -6.00 -10.15
C ILE A 135 8.01 -5.40 -11.50
N LYS A 136 7.55 -6.02 -12.57
CA LYS A 136 7.80 -5.49 -13.92
C LYS A 136 7.05 -4.17 -14.09
N ARG A 137 7.72 -3.16 -14.65
CA ARG A 137 7.13 -1.82 -14.84
C ARG A 137 5.76 -1.85 -15.54
N LYS A 138 5.60 -2.71 -16.53
CA LYS A 138 4.32 -2.86 -17.27
C LYS A 138 3.16 -3.29 -16.36
N ASP A 139 3.44 -4.01 -15.27
CA ASP A 139 2.42 -4.51 -14.35
C ASP A 139 1.98 -3.45 -13.34
N LEU A 140 2.72 -2.33 -13.25
CA LEU A 140 2.37 -1.12 -12.50
C LEU A 140 1.67 -0.06 -13.36
N ARG A 141 1.19 -0.43 -14.54
CA ARG A 141 0.47 0.43 -15.50
C ARG A 141 -0.71 -0.33 -16.10
N LYS A 142 -1.63 0.39 -16.72
CA LYS A 142 -2.68 -0.23 -17.55
C LYS A 142 -2.08 -0.86 -18.81
N SER A 143 -2.83 -1.72 -19.48
CA SER A 143 -2.41 -2.42 -20.70
C SER A 143 -2.09 -1.48 -21.86
N ASP A 144 -2.68 -0.28 -21.89
CA ASP A 144 -2.42 0.79 -22.84
C ASP A 144 -1.24 1.70 -22.44
N ASP A 145 -0.46 1.29 -21.44
CA ASP A 145 0.64 2.05 -20.82
C ASP A 145 0.21 3.36 -20.13
N SER A 146 -1.09 3.59 -19.92
CA SER A 146 -1.57 4.71 -19.12
C SER A 146 -1.39 4.46 -17.60
N PRO A 147 -1.36 5.52 -16.76
CA PRO A 147 -1.25 5.36 -15.32
C PRO A 147 -2.50 4.71 -14.72
N ILE A 148 -2.32 3.90 -13.69
CA ILE A 148 -3.41 3.37 -12.87
C ILE A 148 -3.88 4.49 -11.95
N LYS A 149 -5.11 4.95 -12.14
CA LYS A 149 -5.69 6.08 -11.39
C LYS A 149 -6.44 5.64 -10.13
N ALA A 150 -7.07 4.46 -10.17
CA ALA A 150 -7.83 3.90 -9.07
C ALA A 150 -7.69 2.37 -9.03
N GLY A 151 -7.79 1.75 -7.84
CA GLY A 151 -7.67 0.29 -7.67
C GLY A 151 -6.25 -0.24 -7.84
N GLY A 152 -5.24 0.61 -7.66
CA GLY A 152 -3.84 0.27 -7.84
C GLY A 152 -3.27 -0.73 -6.84
N ASP A 153 -3.92 -0.96 -5.71
CA ASP A 153 -3.45 -1.87 -4.67
C ASP A 153 -3.16 -3.26 -5.19
N THR A 154 -4.04 -3.79 -6.03
CA THR A 154 -3.88 -5.12 -6.61
C THR A 154 -2.72 -5.21 -7.59
N ALA A 155 -2.31 -4.08 -8.21
CA ALA A 155 -1.21 -4.04 -9.18
C ALA A 155 0.15 -4.34 -8.54
N PHE A 156 0.34 -4.00 -7.26
CA PHE A 156 1.59 -4.26 -6.56
C PHE A 156 1.44 -5.38 -5.51
N MET A 157 0.29 -5.51 -4.85
CA MET A 157 0.12 -6.54 -3.83
C MET A 157 0.11 -7.94 -4.42
N TYR A 158 -0.63 -8.22 -5.52
CA TYR A 158 -0.61 -9.55 -6.12
C TYR A 158 0.80 -10.01 -6.52
N PRO A 159 1.59 -9.26 -7.29
CA PRO A 159 2.97 -9.65 -7.60
C PRO A 159 3.81 -9.94 -6.36
N MET A 160 3.73 -9.10 -5.34
CA MET A 160 4.53 -9.28 -4.13
C MET A 160 4.09 -10.48 -3.30
N LEU A 161 2.79 -10.72 -3.14
CA LEU A 161 2.23 -11.89 -2.45
C LEU A 161 2.61 -13.18 -3.19
N GLU A 162 2.50 -13.21 -4.51
CA GLU A 162 2.86 -14.35 -5.35
C GLU A 162 4.36 -14.67 -5.23
N MET A 163 5.21 -13.65 -5.32
CA MET A 163 6.67 -13.81 -5.15
C MET A 163 7.07 -14.26 -3.73
N ALA A 164 6.41 -13.73 -2.71
CA ALA A 164 6.70 -14.09 -1.32
C ALA A 164 6.17 -15.49 -0.95
N GLY A 165 5.03 -15.86 -1.50
CA GLY A 165 4.33 -17.12 -1.18
C GLY A 165 3.76 -17.13 0.25
N PRO A 166 3.07 -18.21 0.64
CA PRO A 166 2.36 -18.28 1.91
C PRO A 166 3.25 -18.22 3.16
N TYR A 167 4.49 -18.67 3.07
CA TYR A 167 5.40 -18.72 4.23
C TYR A 167 6.06 -17.38 4.56
N ARG A 168 6.07 -16.43 3.61
CA ARG A 168 6.68 -15.12 3.79
C ARG A 168 5.65 -13.99 3.76
N SER A 169 4.39 -14.31 3.58
CA SER A 169 3.25 -13.39 3.62
C SER A 169 2.50 -13.56 4.93
N VAL A 170 2.51 -12.55 5.77
CA VAL A 170 2.00 -12.65 7.15
C VAL A 170 0.77 -11.78 7.32
N TYR A 171 -0.35 -12.40 7.74
CA TYR A 171 -1.53 -11.70 8.21
C TYR A 171 -1.36 -11.31 9.69
N ILE A 172 -1.48 -10.03 9.99
CA ILE A 172 -1.45 -9.52 11.36
C ILE A 172 -2.89 -9.32 11.84
N PRO A 173 -3.40 -10.11 12.79
CA PRO A 173 -4.82 -10.08 13.19
C PRO A 173 -5.20 -8.89 14.06
N HIS A 174 -4.24 -8.03 14.40
CA HIS A 174 -4.49 -6.78 15.13
C HIS A 174 -5.01 -5.69 14.21
N PHE A 175 -5.75 -4.73 14.75
CA PHE A 175 -6.08 -3.52 14.03
C PHE A 175 -4.80 -2.69 13.82
N MET A 176 -4.38 -2.61 12.58
CA MET A 176 -3.13 -1.97 12.15
C MET A 176 -3.37 -0.64 11.43
N TYR A 177 -4.63 -0.33 11.12
CA TYR A 177 -4.98 0.79 10.25
C TYR A 177 -6.40 1.29 10.57
N VAL A 178 -6.64 2.58 10.42
CA VAL A 178 -7.98 3.17 10.43
C VAL A 178 -8.26 3.80 9.08
N TYR A 179 -9.23 3.22 8.37
CA TYR A 179 -9.71 3.69 7.09
C TYR A 179 -10.85 4.68 7.27
N ASN A 180 -10.66 5.92 6.83
CA ASN A 180 -11.63 6.99 6.96
C ASN A 180 -12.62 6.98 5.79
N VAL A 181 -13.77 6.38 5.98
CA VAL A 181 -14.83 6.35 4.95
C VAL A 181 -15.63 7.65 4.86
N LYS A 182 -15.39 8.61 5.78
CA LYS A 182 -16.11 9.89 5.82
C LYS A 182 -15.58 10.90 4.81
N THR A 183 -14.32 10.78 4.40
CA THR A 183 -13.68 11.74 3.49
C THR A 183 -14.54 11.98 2.26
N PRO A 184 -14.89 13.24 1.93
CA PRO A 184 -15.75 13.56 0.79
C PRO A 184 -15.18 13.08 -0.54
N ASP A 185 -13.86 13.23 -0.72
CA ASP A 185 -13.13 12.91 -1.94
C ASP A 185 -12.59 11.46 -1.97
N ASN A 186 -13.15 10.59 -1.15
CA ASN A 186 -12.76 9.18 -1.13
C ASN A 186 -12.93 8.56 -2.52
N VAL A 187 -11.81 8.12 -3.11
CA VAL A 187 -11.74 7.53 -4.46
C VAL A 187 -12.72 6.36 -4.61
N HIS A 188 -12.98 5.62 -3.53
CA HIS A 188 -13.96 4.53 -3.54
C HIS A 188 -15.38 5.02 -3.90
N LYS A 189 -15.77 6.23 -3.48
CA LYS A 189 -17.11 6.78 -3.78
C LYS A 189 -17.26 7.25 -5.23
N HIS A 190 -16.19 7.79 -5.82
CA HIS A 190 -16.24 8.47 -7.12
C HIS A 190 -15.71 7.64 -8.29
N SER A 191 -14.96 6.58 -8.03
CA SER A 191 -14.25 5.80 -9.05
C SER A 191 -14.46 4.29 -8.94
N MET A 192 -15.59 3.84 -8.38
CA MET A 192 -15.87 2.40 -8.19
C MET A 192 -15.78 1.60 -9.49
N LYS A 193 -16.30 2.14 -10.59
CA LYS A 193 -16.22 1.48 -11.90
C LYS A 193 -14.76 1.32 -12.33
N GLU A 194 -13.98 2.40 -12.26
CA GLU A 194 -12.56 2.37 -12.65
C GLU A 194 -11.73 1.44 -11.75
N GLN A 195 -12.00 1.41 -10.44
CA GLN A 195 -11.37 0.46 -9.52
C GLN A 195 -11.69 -0.99 -9.93
N HIS A 196 -12.95 -1.28 -10.23
CA HIS A 196 -13.38 -2.62 -10.63
C HIS A 196 -12.76 -3.05 -11.96
N ASP A 197 -12.79 -2.17 -12.96
CA ASP A 197 -12.20 -2.42 -14.29
C ASP A 197 -10.69 -2.66 -14.17
N THR A 198 -9.99 -1.83 -13.41
CA THR A 198 -8.54 -1.98 -13.12
C THR A 198 -8.25 -3.30 -12.41
N ALA A 199 -9.00 -3.64 -11.36
CA ALA A 199 -8.80 -4.89 -10.64
C ALA A 199 -9.05 -6.12 -11.51
N ASN A 200 -10.05 -6.08 -12.40
CA ASN A 200 -10.33 -7.16 -13.34
C ASN A 200 -9.22 -7.32 -14.38
N GLU A 201 -8.70 -6.22 -14.93
CA GLU A 201 -7.55 -6.25 -15.83
C GLU A 201 -6.32 -6.86 -15.17
N ILE A 202 -6.00 -6.44 -13.94
CA ILE A 202 -4.85 -6.95 -13.19
C ILE A 202 -5.00 -8.46 -12.88
N ARG A 203 -6.20 -8.91 -12.53
CA ARG A 203 -6.47 -10.33 -12.28
C ARG A 203 -6.22 -11.24 -13.47
N GLN A 204 -6.36 -10.73 -14.69
CA GLN A 204 -6.12 -11.50 -15.92
C GLN A 204 -4.63 -11.61 -16.30
N ARG A 205 -3.75 -10.86 -15.64
CA ARG A 205 -2.31 -10.92 -15.90
C ARG A 205 -1.71 -12.22 -15.40
N THR A 206 -0.63 -12.65 -16.03
CA THR A 206 0.14 -13.82 -15.59
C THR A 206 0.66 -13.65 -14.18
N PRO A 207 0.38 -14.58 -13.25
CA PRO A 207 0.96 -14.55 -11.91
C PRO A 207 2.49 -14.61 -11.92
N TYR A 208 3.10 -14.08 -10.86
CA TYR A 208 4.53 -14.18 -10.63
C TYR A 208 4.86 -15.52 -9.97
N GLU A 209 6.02 -16.05 -10.32
CA GLU A 209 6.56 -17.23 -9.66
C GLU A 209 7.07 -16.87 -8.26
N GLN A 210 6.91 -17.80 -7.32
CA GLN A 210 7.48 -17.66 -5.98
C GLN A 210 9.01 -17.62 -6.09
N ILE A 211 9.64 -16.71 -5.36
CA ILE A 211 11.09 -16.56 -5.36
C ILE A 211 11.72 -17.12 -4.10
N SER A 212 12.96 -17.58 -4.23
CA SER A 212 13.82 -17.88 -3.09
C SER A 212 14.86 -16.76 -2.91
N ARG A 213 15.06 -16.32 -1.68
CA ARG A 213 16.17 -15.44 -1.30
C ARG A 213 17.04 -16.18 -0.30
N LYS A 214 18.30 -16.38 -0.69
CA LYS A 214 19.32 -17.00 0.18
C LYS A 214 19.82 -16.01 1.21
#